data_f6d65900c67c1e995e6b2ce9d3067539
#
_entry.id   f6d65900c67c1e995e6b2ce9d3067539
#
_cell.length_a   1.000
_cell.length_b   1.000
_cell.length_c   1.000
_cell.angle_alpha   90.00
_cell.angle_beta   90.00
_cell.angle_gamma   90.00
#
_symmetry.space_group_name_H-M   'P 1'
#
loop_
_entity.id
_entity.type
_entity.pdbx_description
1 polymer ?
#
loop_
_entity_poly.entity_id
_entity_poly.type
_entity_poly.pdbx_seq_one_letter_code
_entity_poly.pdbx_strand_id
1 'polypeptide(L)'
;MGTEQGGREWARHWQYAELPGLDLLRAHYVRHTFPRHAHDGYVIAAVTGGIEEVGLPGHIVRAGPGSVVLINPEVPHTARAGVPEGWAYSTLYPSRELITEVADEIGTLRGTPGFTADVVTDPHGSRTITEVHRAAEAGNALAADTLLRGVVARMLTRHAGPLPARTARRAGAADAERARAVLAERMADPPSLEQLAAGLGTSPFALLRAFREQYGMPPHTWLTDARVRRARRLLDGGTPPAEAAVTVGFTDQPHLNRHFTRIVGVPPGAYRRGRAG
;
A
#
# COMPACT_ATOMS: atom_id res chain seq x y z
N MET A 1 18.96 -16.67 -32.51
CA MET A 1 19.40 -15.41 -31.93
C MET A 1 18.13 -14.67 -31.49
N GLY A 2 17.67 -14.96 -30.29
CA GLY A 2 16.47 -14.31 -29.70
C GLY A 2 16.89 -13.06 -28.98
N THR A 3 16.36 -11.93 -29.42
CA THR A 3 16.56 -10.63 -28.80
C THR A 3 15.94 -10.62 -27.41
N GLU A 4 16.79 -10.52 -26.37
CA GLU A 4 16.38 -10.12 -25.01
C GLU A 4 15.80 -8.70 -25.06
N GLN A 5 14.52 -8.58 -25.33
CA GLN A 5 13.76 -7.37 -24.99
C GLN A 5 13.29 -7.49 -23.53
N GLY A 6 14.23 -7.50 -22.61
CA GLY A 6 13.95 -7.25 -21.20
C GLY A 6 13.46 -5.80 -21.07
N GLY A 7 12.15 -5.60 -20.94
CA GLY A 7 11.53 -4.28 -20.83
C GLY A 7 12.16 -3.52 -19.67
N ARG A 8 12.54 -2.25 -19.91
CA ARG A 8 13.16 -1.38 -18.89
C ARG A 8 12.14 -1.12 -17.80
N GLU A 9 12.49 -1.44 -16.54
CA GLU A 9 11.68 -1.10 -15.38
C GLU A 9 11.58 0.43 -15.23
N TRP A 10 10.39 0.90 -14.93
CA TRP A 10 10.14 2.30 -14.60
C TRP A 10 8.97 2.43 -13.64
N ALA A 11 8.97 3.48 -12.84
CA ALA A 11 7.89 3.83 -11.95
C ALA A 11 7.81 5.35 -11.79
N ARG A 12 6.59 5.85 -11.75
CA ARG A 12 6.26 7.23 -11.41
C ARG A 12 5.19 7.21 -10.32
N HIS A 13 5.53 7.81 -9.19
CA HIS A 13 4.63 8.00 -8.06
C HIS A 13 4.43 9.50 -7.86
N TRP A 14 3.18 9.98 -7.89
CA TRP A 14 2.90 11.41 -7.77
C TRP A 14 1.56 11.68 -7.10
N GLN A 15 1.33 12.94 -6.76
CA GLN A 15 0.02 13.49 -6.38
C GLN A 15 -0.40 14.51 -7.41
N TYR A 16 -1.70 14.70 -7.53
CA TYR A 16 -2.30 15.79 -8.27
C TYR A 16 -3.02 16.69 -7.27
N ALA A 17 -2.63 17.98 -7.20
CA ALA A 17 -3.07 18.90 -6.15
C ALA A 17 -4.61 19.05 -6.08
N GLU A 18 -5.26 18.95 -7.26
CA GLU A 18 -6.73 19.05 -7.37
C GLU A 18 -7.47 17.77 -6.92
N LEU A 19 -6.75 16.71 -6.56
CA LEU A 19 -7.31 15.46 -6.04
C LEU A 19 -6.71 15.15 -4.66
N PRO A 20 -7.05 15.92 -3.62
CA PRO A 20 -6.53 15.69 -2.29
C PRO A 20 -6.94 14.30 -1.77
N GLY A 21 -6.05 13.66 -1.01
CA GLY A 21 -6.28 12.32 -0.48
C GLY A 21 -6.07 11.19 -1.49
N LEU A 22 -5.52 11.47 -2.68
CA LEU A 22 -5.19 10.47 -3.70
C LEU A 22 -3.71 10.49 -4.04
N ASP A 23 -3.04 9.35 -3.89
CA ASP A 23 -1.74 9.08 -4.49
C ASP A 23 -1.90 8.27 -5.78
N LEU A 24 -1.06 8.55 -6.75
CA LEU A 24 -1.04 7.93 -8.07
C LEU A 24 0.29 7.22 -8.32
N LEU A 25 0.25 5.98 -8.79
CA LEU A 25 1.43 5.24 -9.22
C LEU A 25 1.19 4.58 -10.58
N ARG A 26 2.08 4.85 -11.53
CA ARG A 26 2.20 4.06 -12.76
C ARG A 26 3.56 3.41 -12.82
N ALA A 27 3.62 2.15 -13.16
CA ALA A 27 4.89 1.44 -13.22
C ALA A 27 4.85 0.27 -14.19
N HIS A 28 6.06 -0.15 -14.60
CA HIS A 28 6.35 -1.42 -15.20
C HIS A 28 7.53 -2.04 -14.46
N TYR A 29 7.34 -3.22 -13.91
CA TYR A 29 8.34 -3.97 -13.18
C TYR A 29 8.54 -5.36 -13.81
N VAL A 30 9.78 -5.82 -13.81
CA VAL A 30 10.16 -7.15 -14.32
C VAL A 30 10.81 -7.97 -13.21
N ARG A 31 11.77 -7.38 -12.50
CA ARG A 31 12.55 -8.04 -11.43
C ARG A 31 12.22 -7.50 -10.04
N HIS A 32 11.61 -6.32 -9.98
CA HIS A 32 11.24 -5.74 -8.71
C HIS A 32 10.23 -6.62 -7.97
N THR A 33 10.46 -6.82 -6.68
CA THR A 33 9.57 -7.58 -5.80
C THR A 33 9.27 -6.72 -4.58
N PHE A 34 7.99 -6.47 -4.38
CA PHE A 34 7.54 -5.79 -3.15
C PHE A 34 7.55 -6.80 -2.00
N PRO A 35 8.35 -6.56 -0.94
CA PRO A 35 8.28 -7.38 0.26
C PRO A 35 6.92 -7.20 0.94
N ARG A 36 6.67 -7.99 1.98
CA ARG A 36 5.46 -7.84 2.78
C ARG A 36 5.39 -6.45 3.41
N HIS A 37 4.37 -5.70 3.04
CA HIS A 37 4.09 -4.33 3.47
C HIS A 37 2.58 -4.10 3.52
N ALA A 38 2.16 -2.96 4.04
CA ALA A 38 0.76 -2.54 4.09
C ALA A 38 0.63 -1.04 3.77
N HIS A 39 -0.57 -0.62 3.40
CA HIS A 39 -0.89 0.78 3.15
C HIS A 39 -1.86 1.32 4.20
N ASP A 40 -1.77 2.63 4.51
CA ASP A 40 -2.70 3.30 5.42
C ASP A 40 -4.08 3.52 4.75
N GLY A 41 -4.09 3.69 3.42
CA GLY A 41 -5.28 3.81 2.57
C GLY A 41 -5.60 2.53 1.79
N TYR A 42 -6.51 2.64 0.85
CA TYR A 42 -6.88 1.55 -0.05
C TYR A 42 -5.94 1.46 -1.26
N VAL A 43 -5.91 0.29 -1.90
CA VAL A 43 -5.27 0.10 -3.20
C VAL A 43 -6.34 -0.29 -4.21
N ILE A 44 -6.40 0.44 -5.33
CA ILE A 44 -7.26 0.14 -6.48
C ILE A 44 -6.33 0.17 -7.70
N ALA A 45 -5.84 -0.99 -8.13
CA ALA A 45 -4.80 -1.09 -9.15
C ALA A 45 -5.31 -1.80 -10.41
N ALA A 46 -5.23 -1.11 -11.54
CA ALA A 46 -5.52 -1.67 -12.85
C ALA A 46 -4.26 -2.30 -13.46
N VAL A 47 -4.25 -3.60 -13.68
CA VAL A 47 -3.18 -4.26 -14.44
C VAL A 47 -3.39 -3.98 -15.92
N THR A 48 -2.37 -3.39 -16.56
CA THR A 48 -2.43 -2.95 -17.97
C THR A 48 -1.56 -3.79 -18.90
N GLY A 49 -0.65 -4.61 -18.36
CA GLY A 49 0.21 -5.51 -19.13
C GLY A 49 0.85 -6.57 -18.24
N GLY A 50 1.17 -7.71 -18.81
CA GLY A 50 1.78 -8.82 -18.08
C GLY A 50 0.88 -9.42 -17.01
N ILE A 51 1.47 -10.03 -15.97
CA ILE A 51 0.75 -10.62 -14.82
C ILE A 51 1.36 -10.12 -13.53
N GLU A 52 0.54 -9.58 -12.66
CA GLU A 52 0.87 -9.33 -11.26
C GLU A 52 0.49 -10.54 -10.41
N GLU A 53 1.40 -10.98 -9.55
CA GLU A 53 1.14 -11.99 -8.53
C GLU A 53 1.18 -11.32 -7.15
N VAL A 54 0.04 -11.31 -6.47
CA VAL A 54 -0.13 -10.67 -5.17
C VAL A 54 -0.29 -11.74 -4.09
N GLY A 55 0.62 -11.76 -3.12
CA GLY A 55 0.55 -12.64 -1.96
C GLY A 55 -0.18 -11.97 -0.81
N LEU A 56 -1.35 -12.48 -0.46
CA LEU A 56 -2.23 -12.02 0.62
C LEU A 56 -2.18 -12.98 1.82
N PRO A 57 -2.75 -12.64 2.98
CA PRO A 57 -2.84 -13.56 4.10
C PRO A 57 -3.59 -14.84 3.73
N GLY A 58 -2.86 -15.97 3.65
CA GLY A 58 -3.42 -17.30 3.39
C GLY A 58 -3.56 -17.72 1.94
N HIS A 59 -3.35 -16.82 0.96
CA HIS A 59 -3.47 -17.17 -0.45
C HIS A 59 -2.66 -16.25 -1.37
N ILE A 60 -2.56 -16.64 -2.63
CA ILE A 60 -1.93 -15.84 -3.69
C ILE A 60 -2.96 -15.65 -4.80
N VAL A 61 -3.06 -14.45 -5.31
CA VAL A 61 -3.89 -14.11 -6.46
C VAL A 61 -3.04 -13.66 -7.65
N ARG A 62 -3.56 -13.82 -8.85
CA ARG A 62 -2.91 -13.39 -10.10
C ARG A 62 -3.86 -12.48 -10.87
N ALA A 63 -3.35 -11.34 -11.28
CA ALA A 63 -4.10 -10.34 -12.02
C ALA A 63 -3.43 -10.06 -13.36
N GLY A 64 -4.18 -10.17 -14.43
CA GLY A 64 -3.74 -9.85 -15.79
C GLY A 64 -4.42 -8.57 -16.33
N PRO A 65 -4.14 -8.21 -17.60
CA PRO A 65 -4.73 -7.03 -18.22
C PRO A 65 -6.27 -7.03 -18.16
N GLY A 66 -6.84 -5.89 -17.77
CA GLY A 66 -8.29 -5.73 -17.56
C GLY A 66 -8.79 -6.17 -16.19
N SER A 67 -7.90 -6.69 -15.34
CA SER A 67 -8.20 -6.92 -13.92
C SER A 67 -7.93 -5.67 -13.08
N VAL A 68 -8.64 -5.58 -11.96
CA VAL A 68 -8.40 -4.60 -10.90
C VAL A 68 -8.08 -5.35 -9.61
N VAL A 69 -6.91 -5.03 -9.02
CA VAL A 69 -6.51 -5.50 -7.68
C VAL A 69 -7.06 -4.53 -6.65
N LEU A 70 -7.68 -5.07 -5.61
CA LEU A 70 -8.35 -4.33 -4.54
C LEU A 70 -7.77 -4.76 -3.19
N ILE A 71 -7.13 -3.83 -2.48
CA ILE A 71 -6.55 -4.13 -1.16
C ILE A 71 -7.07 -3.14 -0.13
N ASN A 72 -7.58 -3.66 0.97
CA ASN A 72 -8.06 -2.86 2.09
C ASN A 72 -6.89 -2.27 2.89
N PRO A 73 -7.12 -1.17 3.62
CA PRO A 73 -6.12 -0.60 4.52
C PRO A 73 -5.57 -1.62 5.51
N GLU A 74 -4.27 -1.52 5.77
CA GLU A 74 -3.55 -2.36 6.74
C GLU A 74 -3.49 -3.86 6.40
N VAL A 75 -3.96 -4.29 5.21
CA VAL A 75 -3.81 -5.68 4.78
C VAL A 75 -2.38 -5.91 4.27
N PRO A 76 -1.58 -6.76 4.97
CA PRO A 76 -0.21 -7.03 4.57
C PRO A 76 -0.18 -7.90 3.32
N HIS A 77 0.56 -7.46 2.31
CA HIS A 77 0.67 -8.16 1.03
C HIS A 77 2.08 -8.07 0.44
N THR A 78 2.33 -8.90 -0.56
CA THR A 78 3.52 -8.87 -1.41
C THR A 78 3.07 -8.72 -2.86
N ALA A 79 3.93 -8.19 -3.75
CA ALA A 79 3.66 -8.20 -5.18
C ALA A 79 4.94 -8.51 -5.97
N ARG A 80 4.77 -9.25 -7.07
CA ARG A 80 5.86 -9.61 -7.99
C ARG A 80 5.35 -9.90 -9.39
N ALA A 81 6.26 -9.98 -10.35
CA ALA A 81 5.95 -10.48 -11.68
C ALA A 81 5.47 -11.94 -11.62
N GLY A 82 4.35 -12.22 -12.24
CA GLY A 82 3.82 -13.58 -12.43
C GLY A 82 4.26 -14.20 -13.77
N VAL A 83 4.94 -13.43 -14.63
CA VAL A 83 5.49 -13.84 -15.93
C VAL A 83 6.84 -13.16 -16.16
N PRO A 84 7.72 -13.72 -17.03
CA PRO A 84 9.06 -13.17 -17.27
C PRO A 84 9.06 -11.74 -17.84
N GLU A 85 8.03 -11.37 -18.57
CA GLU A 85 7.87 -10.05 -19.18
C GLU A 85 7.56 -8.96 -18.15
N GLY A 86 7.26 -9.36 -16.90
CA GLY A 86 6.89 -8.45 -15.84
C GLY A 86 5.40 -8.14 -15.79
N TRP A 87 5.08 -7.01 -15.18
CA TRP A 87 3.72 -6.46 -15.19
C TRP A 87 3.75 -4.93 -15.25
N ALA A 88 2.73 -4.37 -15.87
CA ALA A 88 2.48 -2.94 -15.90
C ALA A 88 1.12 -2.66 -15.25
N TYR A 89 1.05 -1.57 -14.50
CA TYR A 89 -0.18 -1.20 -13.82
C TYR A 89 -0.30 0.31 -13.58
N SER A 90 -1.55 0.74 -13.38
CA SER A 90 -1.91 2.08 -12.93
C SER A 90 -2.68 1.95 -11.61
N THR A 91 -2.17 2.54 -10.54
CA THR A 91 -2.73 2.39 -9.20
C THR A 91 -3.21 3.71 -8.65
N LEU A 92 -4.39 3.67 -8.04
CA LEU A 92 -4.96 4.70 -7.20
C LEU A 92 -4.76 4.26 -5.73
N TYR A 93 -4.24 5.15 -4.90
CA TYR A 93 -4.17 4.98 -3.44
C TYR A 93 -5.07 6.01 -2.78
N PRO A 94 -6.39 5.82 -2.80
CA PRO A 94 -7.31 6.73 -2.12
C PRO A 94 -7.17 6.61 -0.60
N SER A 95 -7.27 7.75 0.08
CA SER A 95 -7.32 7.79 1.54
C SER A 95 -8.60 7.14 2.06
N ARG A 96 -8.64 6.86 3.38
CA ARG A 96 -9.84 6.34 4.02
C ARG A 96 -10.97 7.34 3.97
N GLU A 97 -10.64 8.62 4.12
CA GLU A 97 -11.57 9.74 4.09
C GLU A 97 -12.26 9.84 2.72
N LEU A 98 -11.48 9.80 1.63
CA LEU A 98 -12.02 9.83 0.27
C LEU A 98 -12.96 8.64 -0.02
N ILE A 99 -12.58 7.45 0.39
CA ILE A 99 -13.42 6.24 0.22
C ILE A 99 -14.71 6.36 1.05
N THR A 100 -14.63 6.88 2.28
CA THR A 100 -15.79 7.07 3.15
C THR A 100 -16.73 8.12 2.57
N GLU A 101 -16.20 9.26 2.09
CA GLU A 101 -16.98 10.32 1.43
C GLU A 101 -17.78 9.75 0.26
N VAL A 102 -17.14 9.02 -0.65
CA VAL A 102 -17.84 8.41 -1.79
C VAL A 102 -18.85 7.35 -1.34
N ALA A 103 -18.53 6.55 -0.32
CA ALA A 103 -19.45 5.54 0.22
C ALA A 103 -20.72 6.18 0.82
N ASP A 104 -20.58 7.30 1.52
CA ASP A 104 -21.70 8.05 2.10
C ASP A 104 -22.57 8.67 0.99
N GLU A 105 -21.95 9.22 -0.06
CA GLU A 105 -22.68 9.79 -1.21
C GLU A 105 -23.53 8.74 -1.94
N ILE A 106 -23.03 7.53 -2.13
CA ILE A 106 -23.80 6.45 -2.81
C ILE A 106 -24.80 5.75 -1.88
N GLY A 107 -24.69 5.94 -0.56
CA GLY A 107 -25.67 5.47 0.43
C GLY A 107 -25.84 3.94 0.52
N THR A 108 -24.93 3.15 -0.05
CA THR A 108 -25.08 1.69 -0.17
C THR A 108 -24.43 0.90 0.96
N LEU A 109 -23.57 1.52 1.76
CA LEU A 109 -22.79 0.84 2.79
C LEU A 109 -23.01 1.48 4.16
N ARG A 110 -23.18 0.64 5.18
CA ARG A 110 -23.20 1.05 6.59
C ARG A 110 -21.91 0.58 7.25
N GLY A 111 -21.19 1.47 7.92
CA GLY A 111 -19.92 1.21 8.59
C GLY A 111 -18.72 1.47 7.69
N THR A 112 -17.53 1.01 8.12
CA THR A 112 -16.30 1.21 7.35
C THR A 112 -16.34 0.39 6.06
N PRO A 113 -16.23 1.02 4.87
CA PRO A 113 -16.21 0.32 3.60
C PRO A 113 -15.02 -0.63 3.51
N GLY A 114 -15.22 -1.81 2.91
CA GLY A 114 -14.13 -2.74 2.64
C GLY A 114 -14.41 -3.59 1.42
N PHE A 115 -13.39 -3.82 0.60
CA PHE A 115 -13.50 -4.73 -0.52
C PHE A 115 -13.59 -6.17 -0.02
N THR A 116 -14.49 -6.94 -0.63
CA THR A 116 -14.73 -8.35 -0.32
C THR A 116 -14.03 -9.30 -1.31
N ALA A 117 -13.49 -8.75 -2.39
CA ALA A 117 -12.70 -9.45 -3.38
C ALA A 117 -11.33 -8.78 -3.51
N ASP A 118 -10.28 -9.56 -3.70
CA ASP A 118 -8.91 -9.06 -3.85
C ASP A 118 -8.54 -8.77 -5.30
N VAL A 119 -9.14 -9.49 -6.25
CA VAL A 119 -8.98 -9.28 -7.70
C VAL A 119 -10.32 -9.45 -8.38
N VAL A 120 -10.64 -8.53 -9.26
CA VAL A 120 -11.85 -8.58 -10.07
C VAL A 120 -11.53 -8.38 -11.54
N THR A 121 -12.19 -9.11 -12.44
CA THR A 121 -12.12 -8.86 -13.87
C THR A 121 -13.13 -7.78 -14.22
N ASP A 122 -12.65 -6.56 -14.39
CA ASP A 122 -13.45 -5.39 -14.75
C ASP A 122 -12.72 -4.51 -15.77
N PRO A 123 -12.79 -4.85 -17.06
CA PRO A 123 -12.12 -4.06 -18.11
C PRO A 123 -12.57 -2.59 -18.17
N HIS A 124 -13.82 -2.29 -17.77
CA HIS A 124 -14.29 -0.92 -17.71
C HIS A 124 -13.61 -0.16 -16.55
N GLY A 125 -13.66 -0.73 -15.34
CA GLY A 125 -12.98 -0.15 -14.18
C GLY A 125 -11.47 0.04 -14.42
N SER A 126 -10.81 -0.97 -15.02
CA SER A 126 -9.39 -0.90 -15.37
C SER A 126 -9.08 0.25 -16.35
N ARG A 127 -9.91 0.45 -17.38
CA ARG A 127 -9.76 1.59 -18.30
C ARG A 127 -9.99 2.91 -17.58
N THR A 128 -11.05 3.02 -16.78
CA THR A 128 -11.36 4.27 -16.06
C THR A 128 -10.22 4.67 -15.10
N ILE A 129 -9.60 3.72 -14.40
CA ILE A 129 -8.40 3.97 -13.58
C ILE A 129 -7.28 4.59 -14.42
N THR A 130 -7.02 4.02 -15.60
CA THR A 130 -5.98 4.56 -16.50
C THR A 130 -6.35 5.96 -17.02
N GLU A 131 -7.63 6.24 -17.22
CA GLU A 131 -8.12 7.56 -17.64
C GLU A 131 -8.02 8.60 -16.53
N VAL A 132 -8.22 8.23 -15.24
CA VAL A 132 -7.92 9.12 -14.09
C VAL A 132 -6.48 9.60 -14.16
N HIS A 133 -5.53 8.69 -14.39
CA HIS A 133 -4.12 9.04 -14.52
C HIS A 133 -3.86 10.01 -15.68
N ARG A 134 -4.46 9.76 -16.85
CA ARG A 134 -4.31 10.63 -18.04
C ARG A 134 -4.90 12.02 -17.81
N ALA A 135 -6.08 12.08 -17.18
CA ALA A 135 -6.72 13.35 -16.86
C ALA A 135 -5.89 14.18 -15.89
N ALA A 136 -5.35 13.54 -14.83
CA ALA A 136 -4.46 14.19 -13.88
C ALA A 136 -3.14 14.66 -14.52
N GLU A 137 -2.54 13.84 -15.41
CA GLU A 137 -1.33 14.20 -16.18
C GLU A 137 -1.58 15.38 -17.14
N ALA A 138 -2.79 15.49 -17.69
CA ALA A 138 -3.21 16.59 -18.56
C ALA A 138 -3.66 17.85 -17.80
N GLY A 139 -3.65 17.83 -16.45
CA GLY A 139 -4.14 18.95 -15.63
C GLY A 139 -5.66 19.17 -15.71
N ASN A 140 -6.42 18.17 -16.17
CA ASN A 140 -7.89 18.26 -16.27
C ASN A 140 -8.56 17.80 -14.96
N ALA A 141 -8.66 18.73 -14.01
CA ALA A 141 -9.17 18.47 -12.67
C ALA A 141 -10.60 17.90 -12.67
N LEU A 142 -11.50 18.50 -13.47
CA LEU A 142 -12.91 18.06 -13.54
C LEU A 142 -13.01 16.62 -14.06
N ALA A 143 -12.29 16.28 -15.13
CA ALA A 143 -12.31 14.93 -15.66
C ALA A 143 -11.68 13.94 -14.66
N ALA A 144 -10.55 14.30 -14.03
CA ALA A 144 -9.86 13.45 -13.08
C ALA A 144 -10.74 13.13 -11.86
N ASP A 145 -11.41 14.14 -11.27
CA ASP A 145 -12.31 13.93 -10.12
C ASP A 145 -13.57 13.13 -10.51
N THR A 146 -14.19 13.46 -11.63
CA THR A 146 -15.38 12.73 -12.11
C THR A 146 -15.08 11.25 -12.34
N LEU A 147 -13.98 10.95 -13.01
CA LEU A 147 -13.56 9.57 -13.28
C LEU A 147 -13.15 8.84 -11.98
N LEU A 148 -12.46 9.52 -11.07
CA LEU A 148 -12.09 8.97 -9.76
C LEU A 148 -13.33 8.58 -8.95
N ARG A 149 -14.26 9.51 -8.74
CA ARG A 149 -15.50 9.23 -8.00
C ARG A 149 -16.30 8.11 -8.68
N GLY A 150 -16.39 8.14 -10.00
CA GLY A 150 -17.08 7.10 -10.78
C GLY A 150 -16.48 5.70 -10.60
N VAL A 151 -15.14 5.57 -10.67
CA VAL A 151 -14.50 4.26 -10.49
C VAL A 151 -14.52 3.79 -9.03
N VAL A 152 -14.35 4.69 -8.07
CA VAL A 152 -14.47 4.35 -6.63
C VAL A 152 -15.89 3.89 -6.32
N ALA A 153 -16.92 4.64 -6.73
CA ALA A 153 -18.33 4.27 -6.56
C ALA A 153 -18.63 2.91 -7.19
N ARG A 154 -18.11 2.66 -8.40
CA ARG A 154 -18.26 1.36 -9.07
C ARG A 154 -17.62 0.21 -8.26
N MET A 155 -16.39 0.38 -7.75
CA MET A 155 -15.73 -0.65 -6.96
C MET A 155 -16.47 -0.90 -5.65
N LEU A 156 -16.93 0.15 -4.99
CA LEU A 156 -17.72 0.03 -3.76
C LEU A 156 -19.07 -0.65 -4.01
N THR A 157 -19.81 -0.23 -5.00
CA THR A 157 -21.15 -0.80 -5.28
C THR A 157 -21.11 -2.28 -5.67
N ARG A 158 -20.05 -2.71 -6.38
CA ARG A 158 -19.97 -4.07 -6.92
C ARG A 158 -19.18 -5.04 -6.04
N HIS A 159 -18.21 -4.54 -5.29
CA HIS A 159 -17.18 -5.37 -4.68
C HIS A 159 -16.89 -5.01 -3.22
N ALA A 160 -17.70 -4.14 -2.60
CA ALA A 160 -17.53 -3.80 -1.20
C ALA A 160 -18.68 -4.31 -0.32
N GLY A 161 -18.36 -4.46 0.95
CA GLY A 161 -19.27 -4.69 2.05
C GLY A 161 -18.74 -4.01 3.31
N PRO A 162 -19.45 -4.05 4.43
CA PRO A 162 -18.88 -3.61 5.69
C PRO A 162 -17.66 -4.47 6.01
N LEU A 163 -16.52 -3.86 6.32
CA LEU A 163 -15.38 -4.60 6.84
C LEU A 163 -15.86 -5.38 8.08
N PRO A 164 -15.59 -6.68 8.17
CA PRO A 164 -15.98 -7.45 9.36
C PRO A 164 -15.34 -6.76 10.56
N ALA A 165 -16.16 -6.47 11.58
CA ALA A 165 -15.64 -6.07 12.87
C ALA A 165 -14.58 -7.11 13.26
N ARG A 166 -13.41 -6.65 13.74
CA ARG A 166 -12.31 -7.56 14.17
C ARG A 166 -12.84 -8.49 15.25
N THR A 167 -13.54 -9.56 14.83
CA THR A 167 -14.15 -10.56 15.69
C THR A 167 -13.13 -11.64 16.04
N ALA A 168 -13.15 -12.01 17.30
CA ALA A 168 -12.34 -12.97 18.02
C ALA A 168 -10.92 -12.44 18.36
N ARG A 169 -10.77 -11.96 19.59
CA ARG A 169 -9.46 -11.82 20.25
C ARG A 169 -8.82 -13.20 20.28
N ARG A 170 -7.90 -13.46 19.36
CA ARG A 170 -7.03 -14.64 19.42
C ARG A 170 -6.17 -14.53 20.68
N ALA A 171 -5.77 -15.68 21.26
CA ALA A 171 -4.84 -15.68 22.38
C ALA A 171 -3.61 -14.85 22.04
N GLY A 172 -3.24 -13.88 22.91
CA GLY A 172 -2.13 -12.97 22.69
C GLY A 172 -2.40 -11.75 21.79
N ALA A 173 -3.61 -11.57 21.24
CA ALA A 173 -3.92 -10.43 20.39
C ALA A 173 -3.75 -9.07 21.11
N ALA A 174 -4.11 -9.02 22.40
CA ALA A 174 -3.90 -7.83 23.23
C ALA A 174 -2.41 -7.53 23.43
N ASP A 175 -1.56 -8.55 23.56
CA ASP A 175 -0.12 -8.40 23.69
C ASP A 175 0.50 -7.93 22.38
N ALA A 176 0.05 -8.50 21.25
CA ALA A 176 0.47 -8.06 19.92
C ALA A 176 0.08 -6.59 19.65
N GLU A 177 -1.10 -6.15 20.09
CA GLU A 177 -1.54 -4.77 19.95
C GLU A 177 -0.74 -3.81 20.83
N ARG A 178 -0.48 -4.18 22.09
CA ARG A 178 0.41 -3.41 22.98
C ARG A 178 1.83 -3.33 22.44
N ALA A 179 2.36 -4.45 21.94
CA ALA A 179 3.66 -4.49 21.30
C ALA A 179 3.74 -3.54 20.10
N ARG A 180 2.72 -3.53 19.24
CA ARG A 180 2.61 -2.61 18.11
C ARG A 180 2.62 -1.15 18.56
N ALA A 181 1.87 -0.82 19.61
CA ALA A 181 1.82 0.53 20.16
C ALA A 181 3.20 0.99 20.65
N VAL A 182 3.91 0.14 21.43
CA VAL A 182 5.27 0.43 21.89
C VAL A 182 6.24 0.62 20.73
N LEU A 183 6.18 -0.23 19.70
CA LEU A 183 7.03 -0.10 18.51
C LEU A 183 6.72 1.15 17.71
N ALA A 184 5.46 1.58 17.65
CA ALA A 184 5.06 2.82 16.97
C ALA A 184 5.56 4.06 17.73
N GLU A 185 5.45 4.07 19.05
CA GLU A 185 5.88 5.17 19.91
C GLU A 185 7.42 5.27 19.94
N ARG A 186 8.11 4.14 20.10
CA ARG A 186 9.56 4.07 20.16
C ARG A 186 10.19 3.69 18.81
N MET A 187 9.63 4.21 17.73
CA MET A 187 10.03 3.82 16.37
C MET A 187 11.52 4.07 16.07
N ALA A 188 12.09 5.16 16.56
CA ALA A 188 13.50 5.50 16.33
C ALA A 188 14.45 4.63 17.17
N ASP A 189 14.06 4.32 18.41
CA ASP A 189 14.83 3.52 19.35
C ASP A 189 13.94 2.38 19.93
N PRO A 190 13.67 1.32 19.15
CA PRO A 190 12.77 0.26 19.56
C PRO A 190 13.41 -0.66 20.60
N PRO A 191 12.63 -1.23 21.53
CA PRO A 191 13.12 -2.27 22.42
C PRO A 191 13.45 -3.55 21.62
N SER A 192 14.35 -4.38 22.17
CA SER A 192 14.57 -5.73 21.66
C SER A 192 13.29 -6.59 21.81
N LEU A 193 13.22 -7.71 21.08
CA LEU A 193 12.08 -8.63 21.22
C LEU A 193 11.94 -9.16 22.64
N GLU A 194 13.05 -9.41 23.31
CA GLU A 194 13.10 -9.88 24.69
C GLU A 194 12.57 -8.82 25.67
N GLN A 195 13.03 -7.57 25.52
CA GLN A 195 12.54 -6.44 26.34
C GLN A 195 11.05 -6.19 26.11
N LEU A 196 10.60 -6.27 24.86
CA LEU A 196 9.20 -6.09 24.50
C LEU A 196 8.34 -7.19 25.13
N ALA A 197 8.75 -8.45 25.03
CA ALA A 197 8.05 -9.58 25.60
C ALA A 197 8.03 -9.54 27.14
N ALA A 198 9.15 -9.22 27.77
CA ALA A 198 9.25 -9.06 29.23
C ALA A 198 8.33 -7.96 29.75
N GLY A 199 8.28 -6.80 29.07
CA GLY A 199 7.38 -5.69 29.43
C GLY A 199 5.88 -6.03 29.29
N LEU A 200 5.56 -7.09 28.56
CA LEU A 200 4.18 -7.58 28.33
C LEU A 200 3.85 -8.83 29.17
N GLY A 201 4.81 -9.35 29.94
CA GLY A 201 4.64 -10.55 30.75
C GLY A 201 4.47 -11.84 29.93
N THR A 202 5.07 -11.89 28.73
CA THR A 202 4.97 -13.04 27.81
C THR A 202 6.35 -13.51 27.35
N SER A 203 6.43 -14.68 26.70
CA SER A 203 7.72 -15.11 26.11
C SER A 203 7.94 -14.50 24.72
N PRO A 204 9.20 -14.30 24.30
CA PRO A 204 9.52 -13.78 22.95
C PRO A 204 8.88 -14.61 21.83
N PHE A 205 8.84 -15.93 21.98
CA PHE A 205 8.24 -16.82 20.97
C PHE A 205 6.71 -16.69 20.92
N ALA A 206 6.04 -16.60 22.08
CA ALA A 206 4.60 -16.40 22.15
C ALA A 206 4.21 -15.05 21.54
N LEU A 207 4.95 -13.98 21.88
CA LEU A 207 4.75 -12.66 21.28
C LEU A 207 4.96 -12.68 19.76
N LEU A 208 6.03 -13.29 19.27
CA LEU A 208 6.33 -13.39 17.85
C LEU A 208 5.19 -14.09 17.08
N ARG A 209 4.67 -15.19 17.63
CA ARG A 209 3.56 -15.92 17.05
C ARG A 209 2.27 -15.08 17.04
N ALA A 210 1.90 -14.50 18.19
CA ALA A 210 0.70 -13.67 18.30
C ALA A 210 0.76 -12.44 17.37
N PHE A 211 1.94 -11.82 17.24
CA PHE A 211 2.14 -10.67 16.38
C PHE A 211 2.02 -11.05 14.89
N ARG A 212 2.58 -12.20 14.47
CA ARG A 212 2.41 -12.72 13.10
C ARG A 212 0.96 -13.09 12.78
N GLU A 213 0.25 -13.70 13.72
CA GLU A 213 -1.16 -14.04 13.57
C GLU A 213 -2.04 -12.80 13.45
N GLN A 214 -1.71 -11.74 14.22
CA GLN A 214 -2.48 -10.51 14.27
C GLN A 214 -2.20 -9.58 13.10
N TYR A 215 -0.92 -9.43 12.69
CA TYR A 215 -0.47 -8.44 11.71
C TYR A 215 0.10 -9.06 10.43
N GLY A 216 0.07 -10.39 10.29
CA GLY A 216 0.55 -11.09 9.10
C GLY A 216 2.06 -11.05 8.89
N MET A 217 2.82 -10.36 9.75
CA MET A 217 4.27 -10.20 9.64
C MET A 217 4.92 -10.10 11.02
N PRO A 218 6.23 -10.42 11.17
CA PRO A 218 6.92 -10.29 12.44
C PRO A 218 7.15 -8.83 12.84
N PRO A 219 7.39 -8.54 14.15
CA PRO A 219 7.55 -7.19 14.69
C PRO A 219 8.56 -6.32 13.94
N HIS A 220 9.74 -6.85 13.60
CA HIS A 220 10.81 -6.10 12.91
C HIS A 220 10.41 -5.70 11.47
N THR A 221 9.68 -6.56 10.76
CA THR A 221 9.17 -6.27 9.41
C THR A 221 8.10 -5.20 9.49
N TRP A 222 7.19 -5.33 10.45
CA TRP A 222 6.16 -4.33 10.71
C TRP A 222 6.78 -2.96 11.05
N LEU A 223 7.79 -2.93 11.91
CA LEU A 223 8.49 -1.69 12.27
C LEU A 223 9.16 -1.04 11.05
N THR A 224 9.82 -1.83 10.20
CA THR A 224 10.44 -1.34 8.97
C THR A 224 9.40 -0.71 8.04
N ASP A 225 8.28 -1.37 7.85
CA ASP A 225 7.14 -0.85 7.06
C ASP A 225 6.57 0.42 7.68
N ALA A 226 6.33 0.45 8.98
CA ALA A 226 5.86 1.62 9.71
C ALA A 226 6.82 2.83 9.60
N ARG A 227 8.14 2.58 9.67
CA ARG A 227 9.18 3.60 9.43
C ARG A 227 9.10 4.18 8.03
N VAL A 228 8.94 3.33 7.01
CA VAL A 228 8.79 3.78 5.62
C VAL A 228 7.51 4.61 5.45
N ARG A 229 6.39 4.18 6.01
CA ARG A 229 5.14 4.96 5.99
C ARG A 229 5.29 6.32 6.71
N ARG A 230 5.97 6.36 7.84
CA ARG A 230 6.25 7.62 8.54
C ARG A 230 7.20 8.52 7.74
N ALA A 231 8.23 7.93 7.11
CA ALA A 231 9.14 8.68 6.22
C ALA A 231 8.37 9.28 5.03
N ARG A 232 7.42 8.56 4.43
CA ARG A 232 6.54 9.11 3.38
C ARG A 232 5.85 10.39 3.85
N ARG A 233 5.18 10.35 4.99
CA ARG A 233 4.49 11.54 5.55
C ARG A 233 5.43 12.71 5.81
N LEU A 234 6.66 12.47 6.25
CA LEU A 234 7.67 13.51 6.42
C LEU A 234 8.10 14.11 5.06
N LEU A 235 8.30 13.27 4.06
CA LEU A 235 8.64 13.69 2.70
C LEU A 235 7.49 14.47 2.04
N ASP A 236 6.24 14.07 2.30
CA ASP A 236 5.03 14.80 1.86
C ASP A 236 4.97 16.21 2.49
N GLY A 237 5.41 16.35 3.75
CA GLY A 237 5.59 17.61 4.45
C GLY A 237 6.85 18.39 4.07
N GLY A 238 7.60 17.96 3.04
CA GLY A 238 8.80 18.65 2.55
C GLY A 238 10.11 18.29 3.25
N THR A 239 10.10 17.45 4.28
CA THR A 239 11.31 17.05 5.02
C THR A 239 12.35 16.42 4.06
N PRO A 240 13.64 16.80 4.14
CA PRO A 240 14.69 16.18 3.34
C PRO A 240 14.84 14.68 3.63
N PRO A 241 15.19 13.84 2.62
CA PRO A 241 15.33 12.39 2.83
C PRO A 241 16.35 11.99 3.90
N ALA A 242 17.43 12.73 4.07
CA ALA A 242 18.44 12.46 5.10
C ALA A 242 17.86 12.67 6.51
N GLU A 243 17.14 13.77 6.71
CA GLU A 243 16.48 14.10 7.98
C GLU A 243 15.35 13.11 8.27
N ALA A 244 14.51 12.81 7.28
CA ALA A 244 13.45 11.82 7.41
C ALA A 244 14.01 10.44 7.83
N ALA A 245 15.16 10.03 7.29
CA ALA A 245 15.80 8.76 7.63
C ALA A 245 16.10 8.67 9.14
N VAL A 246 16.79 9.66 9.67
CA VAL A 246 17.18 9.70 11.08
C VAL A 246 15.95 9.81 11.99
N THR A 247 15.01 10.68 11.63
CA THR A 247 13.78 10.90 12.41
C THR A 247 12.96 9.63 12.62
N VAL A 248 12.94 8.72 11.62
CA VAL A 248 12.18 7.48 11.73
C VAL A 248 13.02 6.28 12.22
N GLY A 249 14.30 6.49 12.51
CA GLY A 249 15.20 5.48 13.12
C GLY A 249 15.93 4.59 12.10
N PHE A 250 16.14 5.05 10.85
CA PHE A 250 17.15 4.47 9.98
C PHE A 250 18.52 5.09 10.30
N THR A 251 19.57 4.30 10.13
CA THR A 251 20.95 4.71 10.43
C THR A 251 21.37 5.92 9.57
N ASP A 252 20.95 5.93 8.30
CA ASP A 252 21.34 6.93 7.32
C ASP A 252 20.36 6.96 6.14
N GLN A 253 20.53 7.92 5.24
CA GLN A 253 19.73 8.03 4.01
C GLN A 253 19.88 6.82 3.08
N PRO A 254 21.07 6.24 2.81
CA PRO A 254 21.20 4.99 2.04
C PRO A 254 20.39 3.83 2.61
N HIS A 255 20.33 3.70 3.94
CA HIS A 255 19.52 2.68 4.61
C HIS A 255 18.02 2.91 4.36
N LEU A 256 17.54 4.14 4.54
CA LEU A 256 16.18 4.51 4.15
C LEU A 256 15.93 4.21 2.67
N ASN A 257 16.83 4.63 1.77
CA ASN A 257 16.65 4.45 0.33
C ASN A 257 16.42 2.99 -0.06
N ARG A 258 17.16 2.06 0.50
CA ARG A 258 17.01 0.61 0.23
C ARG A 258 15.60 0.12 0.60
N HIS A 259 15.15 0.43 1.82
CA HIS A 259 13.83 -0.02 2.30
C HIS A 259 12.69 0.71 1.62
N PHE A 260 12.83 2.01 1.46
CA PHE A 260 11.83 2.86 0.82
C PHE A 260 11.60 2.45 -0.64
N THR A 261 12.67 2.33 -1.44
CA THR A 261 12.54 1.91 -2.84
C THR A 261 11.94 0.51 -2.95
N ARG A 262 12.32 -0.40 -2.04
CA ARG A 262 11.80 -1.76 -2.03
C ARG A 262 10.30 -1.82 -1.71
N ILE A 263 9.79 -0.94 -0.85
CA ILE A 263 8.39 -0.93 -0.38
C ILE A 263 7.52 0.02 -1.22
N VAL A 264 8.04 1.17 -1.63
CA VAL A 264 7.28 2.21 -2.36
C VAL A 264 7.46 2.12 -3.87
N GLY A 265 8.49 1.40 -4.33
CA GLY A 265 8.78 1.21 -5.74
C GLY A 265 9.63 2.34 -6.38
N VAL A 266 9.80 3.48 -5.69
CA VAL A 266 10.61 4.61 -6.15
C VAL A 266 11.51 5.12 -5.02
N PRO A 267 12.70 5.69 -5.32
CA PRO A 267 13.56 6.29 -4.29
C PRO A 267 12.91 7.51 -3.61
N PRO A 268 13.24 7.80 -2.32
CA PRO A 268 12.68 8.92 -1.56
C PRO A 268 12.81 10.28 -2.27
N GLY A 269 13.93 10.53 -2.94
CA GLY A 269 14.14 11.78 -3.70
C GLY A 269 13.23 11.90 -4.92
N ALA A 270 12.98 10.79 -5.64
CA ALA A 270 12.02 10.78 -6.76
C ALA A 270 10.57 10.92 -6.24
N TYR A 271 10.26 10.23 -5.15
CA TYR A 271 8.98 10.33 -4.46
C TYR A 271 8.68 11.80 -4.08
N ARG A 272 9.62 12.50 -3.42
CA ARG A 272 9.45 13.89 -3.01
C ARG A 272 9.26 14.84 -4.19
N ARG A 273 10.01 14.65 -5.29
CA ARG A 273 9.82 15.47 -6.50
C ARG A 273 8.44 15.34 -7.12
N GLY A 274 7.83 14.17 -7.04
CA GLY A 274 6.48 13.94 -7.52
C GLY A 274 5.37 14.60 -6.66
N ARG A 275 5.74 15.29 -5.53
CA ARG A 275 4.83 16.05 -4.68
C ARG A 275 5.00 17.56 -4.83
N ALA A 276 6.04 18.00 -5.50
CA ALA A 276 6.39 19.43 -5.65
C ALA A 276 5.82 20.06 -6.93
N GLY A 277 4.84 19.37 -7.57
CA GLY A 277 4.21 19.83 -8.81
C GLY A 277 2.76 20.23 -8.62
#